data_c1c276536c2006be41591119540bce3e
#
_entry.id   c1c276536c2006be41591119540bce3e
#
_cell.length_a   1.000
_cell.length_b   1.000
_cell.length_c   1.000
_cell.angle_alpha   90.00
_cell.angle_beta   90.00
_cell.angle_gamma   90.00
#
_symmetry.space_group_name_H-M   'P 1'
#
loop_
_entity.id
_entity.type
_entity.pdbx_description
1 polymer ?
#
loop_
_entity_poly.entity_id
_entity_poly.type
_entity_poly.pdbx_seq_one_letter_code
_entity_poly.pdbx_strand_id
1 'polypeptide(L)'
;DKVIGTIKKHKIVGRWIFNTDDQIFLQECNLAKIPVVGDGRMKADLGDGLWYNRARATFDLMAKLKKPLSSHMDVHTPQPFDSSVVDLIKRIAYNKGNGYTICNLFYGLMQKTPEAMQADVKHTIQCAEDAAECDYSKMYLGFNDAGYKVIKDKLFELFPTKSRYEK
;
A
#
# COMPACT_ATOMS: atom_id res chain seq x y z
N ASP A 1 3.76 4.25 12.84
CA ASP A 1 4.27 5.33 13.66
C ASP A 1 5.23 6.26 12.92
N LYS A 2 6.23 5.75 12.22
CA LYS A 2 7.17 6.57 11.42
C LYS A 2 6.43 7.42 10.39
N VAL A 3 5.42 6.88 9.70
CA VAL A 3 4.62 7.60 8.69
C VAL A 3 3.92 8.81 9.31
N ILE A 4 3.18 8.60 10.41
CA ILE A 4 2.48 9.68 11.11
C ILE A 4 3.46 10.70 11.68
N GLY A 5 4.59 10.24 12.22
CA GLY A 5 5.67 11.10 12.70
C GLY A 5 6.26 11.97 11.59
N THR A 6 6.50 11.40 10.40
CA THR A 6 6.99 12.10 9.22
C THR A 6 6.02 13.17 8.74
N ILE A 7 4.72 12.82 8.62
CA ILE A 7 3.68 13.78 8.21
C ILE A 7 3.65 14.99 9.13
N LYS A 8 3.71 14.74 10.46
CA LYS A 8 3.77 15.82 11.47
C LYS A 8 5.01 16.68 11.31
N LYS A 9 6.20 16.05 11.29
CA LYS A 9 7.50 16.72 11.24
C LYS A 9 7.60 17.63 10.01
N HIS A 10 7.15 17.15 8.87
CA HIS A 10 7.26 17.85 7.60
C HIS A 10 6.00 18.63 7.21
N LYS A 11 5.01 18.72 8.09
CA LYS A 11 3.75 19.46 7.87
C LYS A 11 3.10 19.10 6.54
N ILE A 12 3.11 17.81 6.18
CA ILE A 12 2.50 17.32 4.94
C ILE A 12 0.98 17.50 5.05
N VAL A 13 0.39 18.23 4.12
CA VAL A 13 -1.05 18.49 4.04
C VAL A 13 -1.60 18.05 2.68
N GLY A 14 -2.91 17.73 2.64
CA GLY A 14 -3.59 17.27 1.43
C GLY A 14 -3.28 15.82 1.08
N ARG A 15 -3.42 15.49 -0.20
CA ARG A 15 -3.22 14.12 -0.72
C ARG A 15 -1.74 13.84 -0.95
N TRP A 16 -1.33 12.61 -0.66
CA TRP A 16 0.03 12.10 -0.88
C TRP A 16 -0.02 10.58 -1.12
N ILE A 17 1.09 10.00 -1.56
CA ILE A 17 1.20 8.57 -1.82
C ILE A 17 1.99 7.93 -0.70
N PHE A 18 1.43 6.87 -0.11
CA PHE A 18 2.16 5.91 0.71
C PHE A 18 2.67 4.81 -0.20
N ASN A 19 3.99 4.69 -0.30
CA ASN A 19 4.66 3.66 -1.10
C ASN A 19 5.69 2.93 -0.25
N THR A 20 5.98 1.69 -0.61
CA THR A 20 7.06 0.88 -0.04
C THR A 20 8.24 0.83 -1.02
N ASP A 21 9.41 0.47 -0.53
CA ASP A 21 10.68 0.50 -1.27
C ASP A 21 10.83 -0.64 -2.30
N ASP A 22 9.95 -1.64 -2.22
CA ASP A 22 9.88 -2.80 -3.11
C ASP A 22 8.87 -2.64 -4.27
N GLN A 23 8.48 -1.39 -4.57
CA GLN A 23 7.45 -1.10 -5.57
C GLN A 23 7.82 0.11 -6.42
N ILE A 24 7.55 0.00 -7.70
CA ILE A 24 7.73 1.08 -8.68
C ILE A 24 6.46 1.32 -9.50
N PHE A 25 6.33 2.55 -10.00
CA PHE A 25 5.35 2.90 -11.01
C PHE A 25 5.89 2.56 -12.39
N LEU A 26 5.13 1.82 -13.19
CA LEU A 26 5.47 1.51 -14.57
C LEU A 26 4.93 2.55 -15.57
N GLN A 27 4.05 3.42 -15.08
CA GLN A 27 3.40 4.45 -15.90
C GLN A 27 3.54 5.81 -15.21
N GLU A 28 3.41 6.88 -15.99
CA GLU A 28 3.35 8.23 -15.45
C GLU A 28 2.23 8.34 -14.41
N CYS A 29 2.59 8.84 -13.23
CA CYS A 29 1.71 8.87 -12.08
C CYS A 29 1.11 10.26 -11.88
N ASN A 30 -0.22 10.33 -11.94
CA ASN A 30 -0.99 11.48 -11.46
C ASN A 30 -1.67 11.12 -10.14
N LEU A 31 -1.33 11.82 -9.06
CA LEU A 31 -1.89 11.59 -7.72
C LEU A 31 -3.43 11.52 -7.70
N ALA A 32 -4.10 12.30 -8.55
CA ALA A 32 -5.56 12.29 -8.62
C ALA A 32 -6.13 11.00 -9.23
N LYS A 33 -5.32 10.25 -9.99
CA LYS A 33 -5.71 9.03 -10.71
C LYS A 33 -5.25 7.75 -10.03
N ILE A 34 -4.48 7.85 -8.93
CA ILE A 34 -4.07 6.66 -8.19
C ILE A 34 -5.29 6.09 -7.47
N PRO A 35 -5.67 4.84 -7.77
CA PRO A 35 -6.84 4.22 -7.15
C PRO A 35 -6.55 3.81 -5.70
N VAL A 36 -7.60 3.74 -4.92
CA VAL A 36 -7.59 3.03 -3.65
C VAL A 36 -7.63 1.52 -3.96
N VAL A 37 -6.62 0.78 -3.54
CA VAL A 37 -6.46 -0.63 -3.91
C VAL A 37 -6.78 -1.54 -2.74
N GLY A 38 -7.54 -2.59 -2.99
CA GLY A 38 -7.80 -3.70 -2.06
C GLY A 38 -7.49 -5.03 -2.71
N ASP A 39 -7.56 -6.12 -1.96
CA ASP A 39 -7.34 -7.47 -2.48
C ASP A 39 -8.58 -8.39 -2.44
N GLY A 40 -9.72 -7.83 -2.05
CA GLY A 40 -10.99 -8.54 -1.96
C GLY A 40 -11.15 -9.40 -0.70
N ARG A 41 -10.08 -9.67 0.05
CA ARG A 41 -10.15 -10.51 1.24
C ARG A 41 -10.90 -9.80 2.37
N MET A 42 -11.71 -10.58 3.07
CA MET A 42 -12.35 -10.18 4.31
C MET A 42 -11.57 -10.72 5.52
N LYS A 43 -11.98 -10.35 6.72
CA LYS A 43 -11.33 -10.78 7.97
C LYS A 43 -11.13 -12.30 8.03
N ALA A 44 -12.10 -13.09 7.58
CA ALA A 44 -12.06 -14.55 7.61
C ALA A 44 -11.03 -15.15 6.64
N ASP A 45 -10.71 -14.43 5.56
CA ASP A 45 -9.83 -14.89 4.48
C ASP A 45 -8.35 -14.59 4.74
N LEU A 46 -8.07 -13.87 5.84
CA LEU A 46 -6.70 -13.48 6.18
C LEU A 46 -5.90 -14.66 6.70
N GLY A 47 -4.67 -14.80 6.21
CA GLY A 47 -3.71 -15.82 6.64
C GLY A 47 -3.22 -15.65 8.09
N ASP A 48 -2.21 -16.40 8.48
CA ASP A 48 -1.63 -16.37 9.82
C ASP A 48 -0.40 -15.46 9.92
N GLY A 49 -0.05 -15.08 11.13
CA GLY A 49 1.09 -14.26 11.45
C GLY A 49 0.75 -12.90 12.05
N LEU A 50 1.78 -12.22 12.56
CA LEU A 50 1.61 -10.97 13.30
C LEU A 50 0.93 -9.88 12.47
N TRP A 51 1.27 -9.78 11.19
CA TRP A 51 0.71 -8.77 10.30
C TRP A 51 -0.79 -9.02 10.05
N TYR A 52 -1.19 -10.26 9.78
CA TYR A 52 -2.59 -10.63 9.63
C TYR A 52 -3.39 -10.46 10.92
N ASN A 53 -2.77 -10.72 12.09
CA ASN A 53 -3.40 -10.45 13.39
C ASN A 53 -3.69 -8.95 13.58
N ARG A 54 -2.79 -8.08 13.13
CA ARG A 54 -3.01 -6.61 13.10
C ARG A 54 -4.15 -6.24 12.16
N ALA A 55 -4.19 -6.86 10.98
CA ALA A 55 -5.28 -6.65 10.03
C ALA A 55 -6.63 -7.05 10.63
N ARG A 56 -6.74 -8.26 11.23
CA ARG A 56 -7.96 -8.72 11.94
C ARG A 56 -8.36 -7.75 13.05
N ALA A 57 -7.41 -7.32 13.87
CA ALA A 57 -7.68 -6.35 14.93
C ALA A 57 -8.20 -5.02 14.37
N THR A 58 -7.73 -4.61 13.18
CA THR A 58 -8.24 -3.42 12.51
C THR A 58 -9.66 -3.60 12.02
N PHE A 59 -10.01 -4.75 11.42
CA PHE A 59 -11.39 -5.08 11.06
C PHE A 59 -12.32 -5.00 12.27
N ASP A 60 -11.90 -5.58 13.41
CA ASP A 60 -12.69 -5.56 14.65
C ASP A 60 -12.88 -4.15 15.21
N LEU A 61 -11.82 -3.34 15.19
CA LEU A 61 -11.90 -1.94 15.60
C LEU A 61 -12.86 -1.16 14.71
N MET A 62 -12.74 -1.31 13.41
CA MET A 62 -13.59 -0.59 12.46
C MET A 62 -15.05 -0.99 12.59
N ALA A 63 -15.35 -2.28 12.82
CA ALA A 63 -16.70 -2.75 13.10
C ALA A 63 -17.26 -2.14 14.42
N LYS A 64 -16.46 -2.09 15.48
CA LYS A 64 -16.84 -1.43 16.76
C LYS A 64 -17.11 0.06 16.59
N LEU A 65 -16.39 0.73 15.70
CA LEU A 65 -16.62 2.14 15.36
C LEU A 65 -17.80 2.36 14.37
N LYS A 66 -18.53 1.30 14.01
CA LYS A 66 -19.61 1.32 13.02
C LYS A 66 -19.16 1.80 11.63
N LYS A 67 -17.93 1.49 11.27
CA LYS A 67 -17.27 1.79 9.99
C LYS A 67 -16.63 0.52 9.42
N PRO A 68 -17.41 -0.55 9.14
CA PRO A 68 -16.86 -1.82 8.70
C PRO A 68 -16.08 -1.66 7.40
N LEU A 69 -14.96 -2.37 7.31
CA LEU A 69 -14.19 -2.48 6.07
C LEU A 69 -14.91 -3.40 5.09
N SER A 70 -14.92 -3.01 3.82
CA SER A 70 -15.47 -3.79 2.71
C SER A 70 -14.45 -4.74 2.08
N SER A 71 -13.18 -4.55 2.40
CA SER A 71 -12.06 -5.36 1.88
C SER A 71 -10.81 -5.09 2.72
N HIS A 72 -9.84 -6.01 2.62
CA HIS A 72 -8.49 -5.76 3.10
C HIS A 72 -7.79 -4.76 2.16
N MET A 73 -7.30 -3.65 2.76
CA MET A 73 -6.75 -2.49 2.04
C MET A 73 -5.26 -2.30 2.30
N ASP A 74 -4.67 -3.08 3.21
CA ASP A 74 -3.24 -3.01 3.52
C ASP A 74 -2.47 -3.95 2.58
N VAL A 75 -2.54 -3.63 1.31
CA VAL A 75 -1.94 -4.36 0.20
C VAL A 75 -0.63 -3.68 -0.21
N HIS A 76 0.31 -4.46 -0.72
CA HIS A 76 1.60 -3.94 -1.18
C HIS A 76 1.44 -3.27 -2.56
N THR A 77 0.79 -2.11 -2.57
CA THR A 77 0.70 -1.20 -3.72
C THR A 77 0.85 0.23 -3.24
N PRO A 78 1.30 1.16 -4.08
CA PRO A 78 1.20 2.58 -3.79
C PRO A 78 -0.24 2.97 -3.48
N GLN A 79 -0.46 3.69 -2.38
CA GLN A 79 -1.79 4.03 -1.87
C GLN A 79 -1.96 5.54 -1.70
N PRO A 80 -3.07 6.13 -2.19
CA PRO A 80 -3.34 7.55 -2.01
C PRO A 80 -3.87 7.81 -0.61
N PHE A 81 -3.15 8.59 0.17
CA PHE A 81 -3.54 9.02 1.51
C PHE A 81 -3.96 10.48 1.53
N ASP A 82 -4.72 10.84 2.55
CA ASP A 82 -5.04 12.23 2.89
C ASP A 82 -4.66 12.52 4.34
N SER A 83 -3.95 13.62 4.57
CA SER A 83 -3.47 13.99 5.89
C SER A 83 -4.56 14.40 6.88
N SER A 84 -5.79 14.67 6.42
CA SER A 84 -6.91 15.07 7.27
C SER A 84 -7.28 14.05 8.35
N VAL A 85 -7.02 12.74 8.12
CA VAL A 85 -7.31 11.68 9.09
C VAL A 85 -6.18 11.41 10.09
N VAL A 86 -5.01 12.06 9.94
CA VAL A 86 -3.85 11.81 10.80
C VAL A 86 -4.20 12.10 12.27
N ASP A 87 -4.92 13.17 12.53
CA ASP A 87 -5.33 13.52 13.91
C ASP A 87 -6.38 12.56 14.46
N LEU A 88 -7.23 12.02 13.61
CA LEU A 88 -8.20 11.00 14.00
C LEU A 88 -7.49 9.68 14.36
N ILE A 89 -6.51 9.24 13.55
CA ILE A 89 -5.68 8.06 13.83
C ILE A 89 -4.94 8.21 15.16
N LYS A 90 -4.43 9.39 15.47
CA LYS A 90 -3.72 9.65 16.75
C LYS A 90 -4.60 9.49 17.98
N ARG A 91 -5.91 9.78 17.87
CA ARG A 91 -6.87 9.60 18.98
C ARG A 91 -7.20 8.14 19.22
N ILE A 92 -7.05 7.30 18.23
CA ILE A 92 -7.14 5.86 18.34
C ILE A 92 -5.78 5.39 18.81
N ALA A 93 -5.69 4.72 19.96
CA ALA A 93 -4.44 4.19 20.49
C ALA A 93 -3.91 3.04 19.58
N TYR A 94 -3.62 3.37 18.30
CA TYR A 94 -3.34 2.47 17.19
C TYR A 94 -2.07 1.62 17.39
N ASN A 95 -1.21 2.00 18.32
CA ASN A 95 0.03 1.31 18.68
C ASN A 95 -0.11 0.45 19.96
N LYS A 96 -1.30 0.32 20.54
CA LYS A 96 -1.53 -0.56 21.69
C LYS A 96 -1.64 -2.02 21.27
N GLY A 97 -1.17 -2.91 22.14
CA GLY A 97 -1.13 -4.35 21.86
C GLY A 97 -0.24 -4.66 20.66
N ASN A 98 -0.73 -5.47 19.76
CA ASN A 98 -0.03 -5.80 18.49
C ASN A 98 -0.11 -4.68 17.44
N GLY A 99 -0.88 -3.62 17.71
CA GLY A 99 -1.12 -2.52 16.77
C GLY A 99 -2.18 -2.84 15.72
N TYR A 100 -2.30 -1.95 14.76
CA TYR A 100 -3.24 -2.02 13.64
C TYR A 100 -2.50 -1.85 12.30
N THR A 101 -3.12 -2.28 11.19
CA THR A 101 -2.60 -2.03 9.85
C THR A 101 -3.03 -0.65 9.37
N ILE A 102 -2.07 0.12 8.82
CA ILE A 102 -2.29 1.56 8.58
C ILE A 102 -3.26 1.84 7.45
N CYS A 103 -3.19 1.10 6.34
CA CYS A 103 -4.07 1.32 5.21
C CYS A 103 -5.51 0.95 5.55
N ASN A 104 -5.73 -0.20 6.19
CA ASN A 104 -7.07 -0.58 6.67
C ASN A 104 -7.65 0.44 7.64
N LEU A 105 -6.84 0.94 8.59
CA LEU A 105 -7.28 1.95 9.55
C LEU A 105 -7.64 3.26 8.85
N PHE A 106 -6.76 3.73 7.95
CA PHE A 106 -6.96 4.97 7.21
C PHE A 106 -8.23 4.91 6.36
N TYR A 107 -8.34 3.90 5.51
CA TYR A 107 -9.49 3.79 4.60
C TYR A 107 -10.81 3.48 5.32
N GLY A 108 -10.74 2.68 6.39
CA GLY A 108 -11.90 2.45 7.25
C GLY A 108 -12.41 3.75 7.89
N LEU A 109 -11.53 4.59 8.41
CA LEU A 109 -11.92 5.89 8.98
C LEU A 109 -12.51 6.83 7.92
N MET A 110 -11.97 6.83 6.71
CA MET A 110 -12.45 7.59 5.56
C MET A 110 -13.69 6.95 4.91
N GLN A 111 -14.10 5.76 5.32
CA GLN A 111 -15.18 4.97 4.71
C GLN A 111 -14.98 4.82 3.19
N LYS A 112 -13.74 4.57 2.78
CA LYS A 112 -13.39 4.28 1.39
C LYS A 112 -13.51 2.80 1.11
N THR A 113 -13.95 2.50 -0.12
CA THR A 113 -13.94 1.16 -0.71
C THR A 113 -12.84 1.06 -1.75
N PRO A 114 -12.36 -0.15 -2.10
CA PRO A 114 -11.45 -0.32 -3.21
C PRO A 114 -12.04 0.25 -4.51
N GLU A 115 -11.23 0.96 -5.26
CA GLU A 115 -11.50 1.44 -6.61
C GLU A 115 -10.88 0.50 -7.65
N ALA A 116 -9.89 -0.30 -7.22
CA ALA A 116 -9.25 -1.32 -8.03
C ALA A 116 -8.82 -2.52 -7.16
N MET A 117 -8.70 -3.68 -7.78
CA MET A 117 -8.12 -4.86 -7.13
C MET A 117 -6.62 -4.90 -7.36
N GLN A 118 -5.86 -5.40 -6.37
CA GLN A 118 -4.41 -5.49 -6.46
C GLN A 118 -3.97 -6.28 -7.70
N ALA A 119 -4.62 -7.40 -7.99
CA ALA A 119 -4.32 -8.22 -9.15
C ALA A 119 -4.49 -7.50 -10.50
N ASP A 120 -5.39 -6.51 -10.57
CA ASP A 120 -5.64 -5.77 -11.80
C ASP A 120 -4.56 -4.70 -12.08
N VAL A 121 -4.01 -4.11 -11.03
CA VAL A 121 -3.11 -2.95 -11.15
C VAL A 121 -1.65 -3.25 -10.92
N LYS A 122 -1.33 -4.42 -10.36
CA LYS A 122 0.04 -4.80 -9.97
C LYS A 122 0.44 -6.15 -10.52
N HIS A 123 1.68 -6.25 -11.02
CA HIS A 123 2.41 -7.50 -11.18
C HIS A 123 3.46 -7.62 -10.09
N THR A 124 3.70 -8.84 -9.58
CA THR A 124 4.72 -9.09 -8.55
C THR A 124 5.71 -10.13 -9.04
N ILE A 125 6.99 -9.81 -8.98
CA ILE A 125 8.09 -10.67 -9.42
C ILE A 125 8.88 -11.16 -8.22
N GLN A 126 8.90 -12.46 -8.03
CA GLN A 126 9.62 -13.14 -6.96
C GLN A 126 10.70 -14.09 -7.49
N CYS A 127 10.56 -14.53 -8.74
CA CYS A 127 11.45 -15.49 -9.41
C CYS A 127 11.56 -15.20 -10.92
N ALA A 128 12.32 -16.02 -11.65
CA ALA A 128 12.53 -15.84 -13.08
C ALA A 128 11.26 -16.12 -13.91
N GLU A 129 10.45 -17.06 -13.46
CA GLU A 129 9.18 -17.42 -14.09
C GLU A 129 8.22 -16.24 -14.05
N ASP A 130 8.07 -15.58 -12.90
CA ASP A 130 7.24 -14.37 -12.76
C ASP A 130 7.73 -13.24 -13.69
N ALA A 131 9.06 -13.12 -13.86
CA ALA A 131 9.66 -12.12 -14.73
C ALA A 131 9.36 -12.37 -16.21
N ALA A 132 9.32 -13.65 -16.62
CA ALA A 132 9.00 -14.04 -18.01
C ALA A 132 7.53 -13.75 -18.36
N GLU A 133 6.64 -13.82 -17.38
CA GLU A 133 5.19 -13.57 -17.51
C GLU A 133 4.81 -12.13 -17.13
N CYS A 134 5.80 -11.24 -16.91
CA CYS A 134 5.53 -9.91 -16.38
C CYS A 134 4.72 -9.05 -17.34
N ASP A 135 3.59 -8.58 -16.85
CA ASP A 135 2.75 -7.61 -17.56
C ASP A 135 3.19 -6.18 -17.22
N TYR A 136 4.03 -5.61 -18.05
CA TYR A 136 4.51 -4.22 -17.93
C TYR A 136 3.44 -3.16 -18.29
N SER A 137 2.24 -3.55 -18.69
CA SER A 137 1.11 -2.63 -18.87
C SER A 137 0.39 -2.30 -17.57
N LYS A 138 0.65 -3.05 -16.50
CA LYS A 138 0.15 -2.75 -15.17
C LYS A 138 0.65 -1.40 -14.67
N MET A 139 -0.07 -0.82 -13.73
CA MET A 139 0.31 0.46 -13.13
C MET A 139 1.53 0.33 -12.21
N TYR A 140 1.63 -0.80 -11.51
CA TYR A 140 2.67 -1.06 -10.51
C TYR A 140 3.42 -2.36 -10.77
N LEU A 141 4.69 -2.36 -10.41
CA LEU A 141 5.53 -3.54 -10.30
C LEU A 141 6.05 -3.66 -8.88
N GLY A 142 5.86 -4.81 -8.26
CA GLY A 142 6.48 -5.16 -6.98
C GLY A 142 7.49 -6.28 -7.16
N PHE A 143 8.51 -6.34 -6.30
CA PHE A 143 9.53 -7.38 -6.34
C PHE A 143 10.18 -7.57 -4.96
N ASN A 144 10.69 -8.76 -4.72
CA ASN A 144 11.62 -9.03 -3.63
C ASN A 144 13.07 -8.98 -4.15
N ASP A 145 14.04 -9.24 -3.28
CA ASP A 145 15.47 -9.24 -3.64
C ASP A 145 15.80 -10.21 -4.79
N ALA A 146 15.14 -11.37 -4.84
CA ALA A 146 15.34 -12.35 -5.89
C ALA A 146 14.75 -11.87 -7.22
N GLY A 147 13.53 -11.35 -7.18
CA GLY A 147 12.86 -10.73 -8.32
C GLY A 147 13.63 -9.54 -8.87
N TYR A 148 14.15 -8.66 -8.01
CA TYR A 148 14.97 -7.53 -8.44
C TYR A 148 16.21 -7.97 -9.24
N LYS A 149 16.91 -9.01 -8.79
CA LYS A 149 18.08 -9.52 -9.51
C LYS A 149 17.76 -9.98 -10.93
N VAL A 150 16.57 -10.54 -11.13
CA VAL A 150 16.13 -11.03 -12.44
C VAL A 150 15.73 -9.90 -13.39
N ILE A 151 15.05 -8.86 -12.87
CA ILE A 151 14.48 -7.78 -13.70
C ILE A 151 15.35 -6.55 -13.77
N LYS A 152 16.48 -6.49 -13.08
CA LYS A 152 17.34 -5.32 -12.96
C LYS A 152 17.66 -4.67 -14.30
N ASP A 153 18.10 -5.45 -15.28
CA ASP A 153 18.49 -4.93 -16.58
C ASP A 153 17.26 -4.36 -17.32
N LYS A 154 16.11 -5.03 -17.19
CA LYS A 154 14.85 -4.53 -17.76
C LYS A 154 14.39 -3.23 -17.10
N LEU A 155 14.61 -3.05 -15.81
CA LEU A 155 14.33 -1.78 -15.15
C LEU A 155 15.22 -0.66 -15.67
N PHE A 156 16.50 -0.90 -15.93
CA PHE A 156 17.38 0.09 -16.55
C PHE A 156 17.00 0.43 -18.00
N GLU A 157 16.44 -0.52 -18.76
CA GLU A 157 15.86 -0.23 -20.07
C GLU A 157 14.63 0.68 -19.97
N LEU A 158 13.73 0.39 -19.02
CA LEU A 158 12.50 1.17 -18.81
C LEU A 158 12.78 2.55 -18.22
N PHE A 159 13.81 2.66 -17.37
CA PHE A 159 14.19 3.89 -16.68
C PHE A 159 15.68 4.21 -16.92
N PRO A 160 16.06 4.59 -18.16
CA PRO A 160 17.47 4.76 -18.54
C PRO A 160 18.10 6.00 -17.90
N THR A 161 17.29 6.95 -17.44
CA THR A 161 17.79 8.20 -16.87
C THR A 161 17.74 8.13 -15.34
N LYS A 162 18.88 8.41 -14.69
CA LYS A 162 18.90 8.54 -13.24
C LYS A 162 17.91 9.59 -12.77
N SER A 163 17.21 9.29 -11.69
CA SER A 163 16.38 10.29 -11.04
C SER A 163 17.28 11.37 -10.39
N ARG A 164 16.75 12.58 -10.20
CA ARG A 164 17.47 13.68 -9.50
C ARG A 164 17.88 13.35 -8.06
N TYR A 165 17.38 12.24 -7.51
CA TYR A 165 17.67 11.78 -6.14
C TYR A 165 18.71 10.66 -6.10
N GLU A 166 19.10 10.11 -7.25
CA GLU A 166 20.15 9.10 -7.34
C GLU A 166 21.52 9.81 -7.39
N LYS A 167 22.42 9.41 -6.48
CA LYS A 167 23.79 9.91 -6.39
C LYS A 167 24.72 9.19 -7.35
#